data_e93149a9e1a7a44917fc967d9679b55f
#
_entry.id   e93149a9e1a7a44917fc967d9679b55f
#
_cell.length_a   1.000
_cell.length_b   1.000
_cell.length_c   1.000
_cell.angle_alpha   90.00
_cell.angle_beta   90.00
_cell.angle_gamma   90.00
#
_symmetry.space_group_name_H-M   'P 1'
#
loop_
_entity.id
_entity.type
_entity.pdbx_description
1 polymer ?
#
loop_
_entity_poly.entity_id
_entity_poly.type
_entity_poly.pdbx_seq_one_letter_code
_entity_poly.pdbx_strand_id
1 'polypeptide(L)'
;MAVTILRATGELGDWGYFPTPEAQCLRDFQVEYTVECHQPQERFSAYRRAKAFQTPFTALQISKQEGSVVATGQALDHPALSLPEICPTALKVAENESGIILRYYNMTQEEQEVTTSSQTLVNLLEEVVPEKSGVLGPQEIRTELLKRG
;
A
#
# COMPACT_ATOMS: atom_id res chain seq x y z
N MET A 1 -4.04 -8.54 -25.77
CA MET A 1 -3.25 -8.04 -24.63
C MET A 1 -2.14 -9.04 -24.39
N ALA A 2 -0.90 -8.59 -24.22
CA ALA A 2 0.24 -9.44 -23.88
C ALA A 2 0.80 -8.99 -22.52
N VAL A 3 1.12 -9.95 -21.66
CA VAL A 3 1.69 -9.69 -20.33
C VAL A 3 3.08 -10.30 -20.30
N THR A 4 4.10 -9.49 -20.06
CA THR A 4 5.47 -9.98 -19.90
C THR A 4 5.64 -10.54 -18.49
N ILE A 5 5.91 -11.84 -18.40
CA ILE A 5 6.10 -12.55 -17.13
C ILE A 5 7.58 -12.53 -16.73
N LEU A 6 8.46 -12.78 -17.68
CA LEU A 6 9.90 -12.82 -17.46
C LEU A 6 10.62 -12.11 -18.60
N ARG A 7 11.64 -11.36 -18.26
CA ARG A 7 12.59 -10.80 -19.21
C ARG A 7 14.01 -11.12 -18.75
N ALA A 8 14.69 -11.94 -19.54
CA ALA A 8 16.10 -12.23 -19.37
C ALA A 8 16.91 -11.51 -20.46
N THR A 9 17.90 -10.73 -20.05
CA THR A 9 18.74 -9.93 -20.96
C THR A 9 20.20 -10.16 -20.57
N GLY A 10 21.02 -10.59 -21.53
CA GLY A 10 22.45 -10.79 -21.29
C GLY A 10 23.25 -9.51 -21.21
N GLU A 11 22.77 -8.49 -21.93
CA GLU A 11 23.46 -7.21 -22.09
C GLU A 11 22.43 -6.09 -22.18
N LEU A 12 22.81 -4.90 -21.70
CA LEU A 12 22.04 -3.68 -21.82
C LEU A 12 22.91 -2.56 -22.40
N GLY A 13 22.30 -1.72 -23.21
CA GLY A 13 22.87 -0.47 -23.72
C GLY A 13 23.26 -0.50 -25.19
N ASP A 14 23.08 0.67 -25.84
CA ASP A 14 23.42 0.90 -27.25
C ASP A 14 24.86 1.40 -27.44
N TRP A 15 25.53 1.76 -26.35
CA TRP A 15 26.81 2.49 -26.33
C TRP A 15 27.97 1.65 -25.85
N GLY A 16 27.72 0.41 -25.57
CA GLY A 16 28.72 -0.46 -25.02
C GLY A 16 28.12 -1.64 -24.30
N TYR A 17 29.00 -2.47 -23.87
CA TYR A 17 28.68 -3.73 -23.26
C TYR A 17 28.48 -3.56 -21.76
N PHE A 18 27.22 -3.64 -21.33
CA PHE A 18 26.86 -3.71 -19.91
C PHE A 18 26.37 -5.12 -19.60
N PRO A 19 27.23 -6.00 -19.06
CA PRO A 19 26.80 -7.34 -18.69
C PRO A 19 25.79 -7.30 -17.55
N THR A 20 24.72 -8.10 -17.65
CA THR A 20 23.66 -8.22 -16.63
C THR A 20 23.56 -9.66 -16.15
N PRO A 21 24.59 -10.20 -15.45
CA PRO A 21 24.62 -11.60 -15.03
C PRO A 21 23.44 -11.98 -14.14
N GLU A 22 22.98 -11.08 -13.28
CA GLU A 22 21.83 -11.30 -12.40
C GLU A 22 20.50 -11.46 -13.16
N ALA A 23 20.40 -10.95 -14.40
CA ALA A 23 19.23 -11.12 -15.24
C ALA A 23 19.20 -12.48 -15.95
N GLN A 24 20.25 -13.28 -15.85
CA GLN A 24 20.39 -14.61 -16.47
C GLN A 24 20.25 -15.75 -15.45
N CYS A 25 19.52 -15.53 -14.38
CA CYS A 25 19.28 -16.57 -13.37
C CYS A 25 18.60 -17.80 -13.95
N LEU A 26 19.33 -18.93 -13.99
CA LEU A 26 18.78 -20.23 -14.35
C LEU A 26 18.13 -20.87 -13.12
N ARG A 27 16.84 -20.62 -12.94
CA ARG A 27 16.07 -21.19 -11.83
C ARG A 27 14.59 -21.29 -12.20
N ASP A 28 13.84 -22.04 -11.43
CA ASP A 28 12.39 -22.07 -11.56
C ASP A 28 11.77 -20.76 -11.06
N PHE A 29 10.77 -20.28 -11.79
CA PHE A 29 9.99 -19.10 -11.45
C PHE A 29 8.54 -19.49 -11.29
N GLN A 30 7.93 -18.99 -10.25
CA GLN A 30 6.49 -19.06 -10.05
C GLN A 30 5.92 -17.66 -10.18
N VAL A 31 4.89 -17.51 -10.99
CA VAL A 31 4.19 -16.25 -11.22
C VAL A 31 2.70 -16.49 -11.05
N GLU A 32 2.10 -15.66 -10.23
CA GLU A 32 0.65 -15.63 -10.05
C GLU A 32 0.09 -14.38 -10.71
N TYR A 33 -1.01 -14.51 -11.42
CA TYR A 33 -1.70 -13.37 -12.00
C TYR A 33 -3.22 -13.58 -11.94
N THR A 34 -3.93 -12.48 -11.93
CA THR A 34 -5.39 -12.48 -12.01
C THR A 34 -5.86 -11.55 -13.12
N VAL A 35 -7.00 -11.86 -13.69
CA VAL A 35 -7.68 -11.03 -14.68
C VAL A 35 -9.10 -10.78 -14.19
N GLU A 36 -9.46 -9.54 -14.10
CA GLU A 36 -10.78 -9.10 -13.66
C GLU A 36 -11.46 -8.25 -14.73
N CYS A 37 -12.70 -8.59 -15.06
CA CYS A 37 -13.56 -7.75 -15.89
C CYS A 37 -14.45 -6.91 -14.96
N HIS A 38 -14.50 -5.61 -15.18
CA HIS A 38 -15.32 -4.71 -14.37
C HIS A 38 -16.00 -3.64 -15.23
N GLN A 39 -17.05 -3.04 -14.71
CA GLN A 39 -17.67 -1.88 -15.31
C GLN A 39 -16.83 -0.61 -15.07
N PRO A 40 -16.93 0.43 -15.94
CA PRO A 40 -16.16 1.66 -15.76
C PRO A 40 -16.35 2.32 -14.40
N GLN A 41 -17.54 2.21 -13.81
CA GLN A 41 -17.87 2.78 -12.48
C GLN A 41 -17.15 2.05 -11.34
N GLU A 42 -16.76 0.80 -11.56
CA GLU A 42 -16.10 -0.05 -10.55
C GLU A 42 -14.57 0.05 -10.58
N ARG A 43 -14.01 0.89 -11.45
CA ARG A 43 -12.55 0.95 -11.71
C ARG A 43 -11.71 1.11 -10.43
N PHE A 44 -12.15 1.91 -9.48
CA PHE A 44 -11.41 2.11 -8.22
C PHE A 44 -11.51 0.89 -7.30
N SER A 45 -12.69 0.28 -7.21
CA SER A 45 -12.87 -0.97 -6.47
C SER A 45 -12.06 -2.12 -7.09
N ALA A 46 -12.02 -2.21 -8.42
CA ALA A 46 -11.20 -3.19 -9.15
C ALA A 46 -9.72 -2.97 -8.86
N TYR A 47 -9.24 -1.73 -8.86
CA TYR A 47 -7.87 -1.40 -8.50
C TYR A 47 -7.52 -1.83 -7.07
N ARG A 48 -8.41 -1.59 -6.11
CA ARG A 48 -8.23 -2.02 -4.72
C ARG A 48 -8.20 -3.55 -4.59
N ARG A 49 -9.07 -4.26 -5.32
CA ARG A 49 -9.03 -5.74 -5.36
C ARG A 49 -7.72 -6.26 -5.94
N ALA A 50 -7.21 -5.64 -7.02
CA ALA A 50 -5.90 -5.97 -7.58
C ALA A 50 -4.77 -5.73 -6.56
N LYS A 51 -4.85 -4.65 -5.78
CA LYS A 51 -3.89 -4.38 -4.70
C LYS A 51 -3.99 -5.40 -3.57
N ALA A 52 -5.19 -5.81 -3.19
CA ALA A 52 -5.41 -6.84 -2.19
C ALA A 52 -4.86 -8.21 -2.63
N PHE A 53 -4.96 -8.54 -3.92
CA PHE A 53 -4.36 -9.76 -4.47
C PHE A 53 -2.83 -9.80 -4.28
N GLN A 54 -2.15 -8.65 -4.37
CA GLN A 54 -0.71 -8.53 -4.14
C GLN A 54 -0.32 -8.57 -2.65
N THR A 55 -1.30 -8.52 -1.75
CA THR A 55 -1.07 -8.44 -0.30
C THR A 55 -1.85 -9.58 0.38
N PRO A 56 -1.37 -10.82 0.29
CA PRO A 56 -2.09 -11.98 0.83
C PRO A 56 -2.15 -11.94 2.36
N PHE A 57 -3.13 -12.64 2.92
CA PHE A 57 -3.20 -12.85 4.36
C PHE A 57 -2.01 -13.66 4.84
N THR A 58 -1.42 -13.23 5.94
CA THR A 58 -0.38 -13.98 6.63
C THR A 58 -0.96 -14.64 7.87
N ALA A 59 -0.80 -15.93 7.99
CA ALA A 59 -1.18 -16.71 9.17
C ALA A 59 0.08 -17.13 9.93
N LEU A 60 0.09 -16.88 11.24
CA LEU A 60 1.18 -17.28 12.12
C LEU A 60 0.60 -18.11 13.28
N GLN A 61 1.14 -19.30 13.48
CA GLN A 61 0.84 -20.08 14.66
C GLN A 61 1.72 -19.58 15.81
N ILE A 62 1.09 -19.16 16.90
CA ILE A 62 1.77 -18.74 18.12
C ILE A 62 1.53 -19.78 19.23
N SER A 63 2.53 -19.99 20.09
CA SER A 63 2.37 -20.77 21.31
C SER A 63 1.53 -20.00 22.34
N LYS A 64 0.93 -20.74 23.30
CA LYS A 64 0.20 -20.13 24.41
C LYS A 64 1.16 -19.22 25.18
N GLN A 65 0.91 -17.93 25.13
CA GLN A 65 1.63 -16.93 25.92
C GLN A 65 0.80 -16.57 27.15
N GLU A 66 1.45 -16.45 28.31
CA GLU A 66 0.83 -15.89 29.50
C GLU A 66 0.70 -14.37 29.30
N GLY A 67 -0.50 -13.88 29.26
CA GLY A 67 -0.85 -12.50 28.97
C GLY A 67 -1.71 -12.41 27.71
N SER A 68 -2.70 -11.56 27.77
CA SER A 68 -3.67 -11.38 26.68
C SER A 68 -3.00 -10.82 25.42
N VAL A 69 -2.53 -11.66 24.55
CA VAL A 69 -2.19 -11.32 23.15
C VAL A 69 -3.38 -11.60 22.23
N VAL A 70 -4.54 -11.84 22.78
CA VAL A 70 -5.74 -11.72 21.97
C VAL A 70 -5.99 -10.22 21.87
N ALA A 71 -5.31 -9.57 20.94
CA ALA A 71 -5.86 -8.41 20.32
C ALA A 71 -7.21 -8.87 19.75
N THR A 72 -8.26 -8.68 20.51
CA THR A 72 -9.61 -8.65 19.97
C THR A 72 -9.49 -7.61 18.86
N GLY A 73 -9.50 -8.07 17.60
CA GLY A 73 -9.14 -7.25 16.48
C GLY A 73 -9.99 -6.00 16.44
N GLN A 74 -9.47 -4.91 16.96
CA GLN A 74 -9.95 -3.61 16.61
C GLN A 74 -9.48 -3.40 15.19
N ALA A 75 -10.40 -3.58 14.26
CA ALA A 75 -10.16 -3.15 12.90
C ALA A 75 -9.76 -1.67 12.95
N LEU A 76 -8.70 -1.33 12.26
CA LEU A 76 -8.33 0.07 12.09
C LEU A 76 -9.47 0.75 11.33
N ASP A 77 -10.30 1.50 12.06
CA ASP A 77 -11.39 2.26 11.47
C ASP A 77 -10.87 3.63 11.04
N HIS A 78 -10.64 3.75 9.74
CA HIS A 78 -10.17 5.00 9.13
C HIS A 78 -10.87 5.21 7.78
N PRO A 79 -11.41 6.41 7.49
CA PRO A 79 -12.13 6.69 6.25
C PRO A 79 -11.36 6.32 4.99
N ALA A 80 -10.05 6.54 4.95
CA ALA A 80 -9.20 6.15 3.82
C ALA A 80 -9.21 4.64 3.53
N LEU A 81 -9.62 3.79 4.47
CA LEU A 81 -9.70 2.35 4.28
C LEU A 81 -11.05 1.90 3.72
N SER A 82 -12.09 2.69 3.86
CA SER A 82 -13.46 2.38 3.43
C SER A 82 -13.84 2.99 2.08
N LEU A 83 -13.28 4.15 1.73
CA LEU A 83 -13.59 4.84 0.47
C LEU A 83 -12.92 4.14 -0.73
N PRO A 84 -13.67 3.68 -1.74
CA PRO A 84 -13.10 2.99 -2.90
C PRO A 84 -12.18 3.87 -3.75
N GLU A 85 -12.38 5.18 -3.74
CA GLU A 85 -11.59 6.19 -4.46
C GLU A 85 -10.22 6.44 -3.83
N ILE A 86 -10.01 5.98 -2.61
CA ILE A 86 -8.76 6.16 -1.87
C ILE A 86 -8.00 4.83 -1.79
N CYS A 87 -6.73 4.86 -2.15
CA CYS A 87 -5.87 3.69 -2.12
C CYS A 87 -4.87 3.76 -0.96
N PRO A 88 -4.98 2.90 0.05
CA PRO A 88 -3.91 2.72 1.03
C PRO A 88 -2.65 2.17 0.38
N THR A 89 -1.49 2.76 0.68
CA THR A 89 -0.21 2.36 0.10
C THR A 89 0.80 1.88 1.13
N ALA A 90 0.65 2.29 2.38
CA ALA A 90 1.47 1.79 3.47
C ALA A 90 0.69 1.77 4.78
N LEU A 91 0.90 0.73 5.56
CA LEU A 91 0.47 0.59 6.94
C LEU A 91 1.63 -0.04 7.69
N LYS A 92 2.26 0.71 8.59
CA LYS A 92 3.44 0.23 9.32
C LYS A 92 3.53 0.87 10.70
N VAL A 93 4.34 0.32 11.58
CA VAL A 93 4.73 0.99 12.82
C VAL A 93 5.64 2.17 12.46
N ALA A 94 5.48 3.30 13.15
CA ALA A 94 6.36 4.45 13.00
C ALA A 94 7.79 4.10 13.40
N GLU A 95 8.80 4.71 12.77
CA GLU A 95 10.22 4.42 13.04
C GLU A 95 10.61 4.69 14.51
N ASN A 96 9.96 5.67 15.11
CA ASN A 96 10.15 6.02 16.54
C ASN A 96 9.16 5.29 17.47
N GLU A 97 8.43 4.28 16.96
CA GLU A 97 7.43 3.49 17.70
C GLU A 97 6.26 4.29 18.32
N SER A 98 6.10 5.56 17.95
CA SER A 98 5.08 6.45 18.52
C SER A 98 3.64 6.12 18.10
N GLY A 99 3.45 5.28 17.09
CA GLY A 99 2.14 4.92 16.57
C GLY A 99 2.20 4.10 15.29
N ILE A 100 1.16 4.21 14.51
CA ILE A 100 1.02 3.54 13.21
C ILE A 100 1.02 4.60 12.12
N ILE A 101 1.83 4.42 11.10
CA ILE A 101 1.82 5.21 9.88
C ILE A 101 0.82 4.61 8.92
N LEU A 102 -0.13 5.43 8.48
CA LEU A 102 -1.02 5.13 7.37
C LEU A 102 -0.75 6.10 6.23
N ARG A 103 -0.40 5.58 5.06
CA ARG A 103 -0.26 6.37 3.83
C ARG A 103 -1.28 5.93 2.81
N TYR A 104 -1.89 6.91 2.17
CA TYR A 104 -2.89 6.70 1.14
C TYR A 104 -2.87 7.83 0.11
N TYR A 105 -3.53 7.62 -1.01
CA TYR A 105 -3.69 8.65 -2.03
C TYR A 105 -5.08 8.62 -2.66
N ASN A 106 -5.50 9.79 -3.13
CA ASN A 106 -6.73 9.96 -3.88
C ASN A 106 -6.51 9.55 -5.34
N MET A 107 -7.25 8.54 -5.81
CA MET A 107 -7.17 8.05 -7.19
C MET A 107 -7.96 8.90 -8.19
N THR A 108 -8.66 9.92 -7.71
CA THR A 108 -9.57 10.75 -8.52
C THR A 108 -9.00 12.11 -8.86
N GLN A 109 -9.70 12.81 -9.76
CA GLN A 109 -9.46 14.23 -10.08
C GLN A 109 -10.31 15.17 -9.22
N GLU A 110 -11.04 14.65 -8.24
CA GLU A 110 -11.95 15.37 -7.38
C GLU A 110 -11.46 15.32 -5.93
N GLU A 111 -11.88 16.27 -5.13
CA GLU A 111 -11.60 16.28 -3.70
C GLU A 111 -12.39 15.17 -2.99
N GLN A 112 -11.76 14.56 -1.97
CA GLN A 112 -12.38 13.54 -1.13
C GLN A 112 -12.34 13.96 0.34
N GLU A 113 -13.47 13.82 1.03
CA GLU A 113 -13.50 14.03 2.48
C GLU A 113 -12.88 12.86 3.23
N VAL A 114 -11.80 13.14 3.96
CA VAL A 114 -11.11 12.16 4.82
C VAL A 114 -10.88 12.84 6.17
N THR A 115 -11.96 13.05 6.91
CA THR A 115 -11.90 13.72 8.22
C THR A 115 -11.82 12.67 9.32
N THR A 116 -10.77 12.71 10.13
CA THR A 116 -10.65 11.94 11.37
C THR A 116 -10.39 12.88 12.54
N SER A 117 -10.83 12.47 13.73
CA SER A 117 -10.76 13.31 14.93
C SER A 117 -9.36 13.44 15.56
N SER A 118 -8.34 12.73 15.04
CA SER A 118 -7.00 12.72 15.63
C SER A 118 -5.91 12.56 14.58
N GLN A 119 -5.88 13.46 13.61
CA GLN A 119 -4.88 13.42 12.54
C GLN A 119 -3.60 14.14 12.96
N THR A 120 -2.48 13.44 12.97
CA THR A 120 -1.17 14.09 12.94
C THR A 120 -0.57 13.80 11.57
N LEU A 121 -0.51 14.84 10.72
CA LEU A 121 0.10 14.70 9.39
C LEU A 121 1.61 14.65 9.51
N VAL A 122 2.21 13.78 8.72
CA VAL A 122 3.66 13.62 8.65
C VAL A 122 4.14 13.58 7.19
N ASN A 123 5.40 13.94 6.98
CA ASN A 123 6.06 13.77 5.70
C ASN A 123 6.56 12.30 5.50
N LEU A 124 7.32 12.05 4.44
CA LEU A 124 7.89 10.73 4.16
C LEU A 124 8.97 10.30 5.17
N LEU A 125 9.55 11.23 5.91
CA LEU A 125 10.51 11.00 6.99
C LEU A 125 9.84 10.90 8.35
N GLU A 126 8.50 10.86 8.37
CA GLU A 126 7.66 10.79 9.58
C GLU A 126 7.78 12.03 10.50
N GLU A 127 8.27 13.14 9.97
CA GLU A 127 8.30 14.41 10.66
C GLU A 127 6.94 15.11 10.56
N VAL A 128 6.48 15.67 11.67
CA VAL A 128 5.19 16.36 11.75
C VAL A 128 5.18 17.58 10.82
N VAL A 129 4.14 17.66 10.00
CA VAL A 129 3.90 18.80 9.11
C VAL A 129 2.63 19.54 9.54
N PRO A 130 2.49 20.83 9.16
CA PRO A 130 1.28 21.60 9.47
C PRO A 130 0.01 20.88 9.02
N GLU A 131 -1.02 20.95 9.85
CA GLU A 131 -2.32 20.41 9.51
C GLU A 131 -2.85 21.00 8.20
N LYS A 132 -3.29 20.10 7.33
CA LYS A 132 -4.13 20.44 6.19
C LYS A 132 -5.59 20.21 6.54
N SER A 133 -6.49 20.77 5.75
CA SER A 133 -7.93 20.54 5.86
C SER A 133 -8.25 19.02 5.84
N GLY A 134 -9.39 18.62 6.38
CA GLY A 134 -9.90 17.25 6.29
C GLY A 134 -10.21 16.78 4.87
N VAL A 135 -9.98 17.64 3.87
CA VAL A 135 -10.19 17.37 2.46
C VAL A 135 -8.88 16.92 1.83
N LEU A 136 -8.92 15.79 1.16
CA LEU A 136 -7.81 15.24 0.36
C LEU A 136 -7.97 15.72 -1.08
N GLY A 137 -7.03 16.51 -1.56
CA GLY A 137 -7.07 17.06 -2.92
C GLY A 137 -6.97 16.00 -4.02
N PRO A 138 -7.22 16.39 -5.30
CA PRO A 138 -7.06 15.50 -6.44
C PRO A 138 -5.65 14.91 -6.50
N GLN A 139 -5.56 13.59 -6.62
CA GLN A 139 -4.28 12.84 -6.71
C GLN A 139 -3.30 13.12 -5.55
N GLU A 140 -3.76 13.73 -4.47
CA GLU A 140 -2.94 14.00 -3.30
C GLU A 140 -2.54 12.70 -2.60
N ILE A 141 -1.27 12.61 -2.20
CA ILE A 141 -0.75 11.59 -1.30
C ILE A 141 -0.71 12.18 0.10
N ARG A 142 -1.24 11.44 1.07
CA ARG A 142 -1.22 11.85 2.47
C ARG A 142 -0.63 10.74 3.34
N THR A 143 0.13 11.16 4.34
CA THR A 143 0.69 10.27 5.36
C THR A 143 0.26 10.77 6.73
N GLU A 144 -0.27 9.87 7.54
CA GLU A 144 -0.77 10.17 8.87
C GLU A 144 -0.10 9.28 9.92
N LEU A 145 0.18 9.87 11.06
CA LEU A 145 0.56 9.16 12.28
C LEU A 145 -0.68 8.97 13.15
N LEU A 146 -1.10 7.74 13.29
CA LEU A 146 -2.19 7.30 14.16
C LEU A 146 -1.58 6.93 15.52
N LYS A 147 -1.85 7.71 16.55
CA LYS A 147 -1.34 7.44 17.90
C LYS A 147 -2.02 6.19 18.47
N ARG A 148 -1.25 5.37 19.17
CA ARG A 148 -1.83 4.31 20.01
C ARG A 148 -2.61 4.97 21.14
N GLY A 149 -3.90 4.63 21.24
CA GLY A 149 -4.72 5.00 22.39
C GLY A 149 -4.32 4.25 23.65
#